data_df700e75f52bc56b9b561aaf5f8788c7
#
_entry.id   df700e75f52bc56b9b561aaf5f8788c7
#
_cell.length_a   1.000
_cell.length_b   1.000
_cell.length_c   1.000
_cell.angle_alpha   90.00
_cell.angle_beta   90.00
_cell.angle_gamma   90.00
#
_symmetry.space_group_name_H-M   'P 1'
#
loop_
_entity.id
_entity.type
_entity.pdbx_description
1 polymer ?
#
loop_
_entity_poly.entity_id
_entity_poly.type
_entity_poly.pdbx_seq_one_letter_code
_entity_poly.pdbx_strand_id
1 'polypeptide(L)'
;MKKHTHTLTTLLLASTLVVGALGGYLKYGLLGSLDIQREESVIEMPFVMLSDDALRFMVDVKQEQLNAPKEPEPTAPPSTEPPATEVPLETEPLQTEPVYVQLDESWFDDALFIGDSRTVGMKNYYRLGEAEYFTNIGMNIYSVFAQMDKHPVYGYIFLEDFLQMETFGKIYIGIGLNECNYEYDFIREGFDKLIKMIKQYQPDCKIILQSIMMCSEKTAKHNWYFDQENLGNINAIIESFADGETVFYIDSNEWIVDETGYLPADMTHDGIHLYGTGYEEWAMWIMEKSGWLGIP
;
A
#
# COMPACT_ATOMS: atom_id res chain seq x y z
N MET A 1 48.30 24.95 5.01
CA MET A 1 47.35 24.22 4.14
C MET A 1 45.92 24.02 4.71
N LYS A 2 45.64 24.16 6.00
CA LYS A 2 44.27 23.96 6.58
C LYS A 2 43.28 25.12 6.39
N LYS A 3 43.71 26.35 6.08
CA LYS A 3 42.82 27.53 5.93
C LYS A 3 42.05 27.59 4.59
N HIS A 4 42.57 26.97 3.53
CA HIS A 4 41.93 27.02 2.20
C HIS A 4 40.80 26.00 2.00
N THR A 5 40.81 24.88 2.72
CA THR A 5 39.77 23.86 2.64
C THR A 5 38.41 24.31 3.21
N HIS A 6 38.43 25.07 4.32
CA HIS A 6 37.20 25.59 4.92
C HIS A 6 36.51 26.65 4.05
N THR A 7 37.31 27.49 3.36
CA THR A 7 36.75 28.53 2.48
C THR A 7 36.09 27.93 1.23
N LEU A 8 36.66 26.85 0.67
CA LEU A 8 36.10 26.16 -0.50
C LEU A 8 34.80 25.43 -0.16
N THR A 9 34.74 24.77 1.00
CA THR A 9 33.52 24.08 1.46
C THR A 9 32.37 25.06 1.77
N THR A 10 32.69 26.21 2.36
CA THR A 10 31.73 27.26 2.66
C THR A 10 31.18 27.90 1.37
N LEU A 11 32.06 28.13 0.37
CA LEU A 11 31.65 28.63 -0.95
C LEU A 11 30.80 27.64 -1.73
N LEU A 12 31.08 26.34 -1.67
CA LEU A 12 30.29 25.28 -2.29
C LEU A 12 28.90 25.17 -1.64
N LEU A 13 28.80 25.19 -0.31
CA LEU A 13 27.53 25.18 0.42
C LEU A 13 26.69 26.44 0.13
N ALA A 14 27.32 27.61 0.06
CA ALA A 14 26.61 28.85 -0.27
C ALA A 14 26.11 28.85 -1.72
N SER A 15 26.88 28.32 -2.68
CA SER A 15 26.46 28.21 -4.08
C SER A 15 25.29 27.23 -4.27
N THR A 16 25.29 26.12 -3.55
CA THR A 16 24.19 25.12 -3.60
C THR A 16 22.90 25.67 -3.02
N LEU A 17 22.98 26.46 -1.93
CA LEU A 17 21.81 27.15 -1.34
C LEU A 17 21.25 28.22 -2.28
N VAL A 18 22.10 29.00 -2.97
CA VAL A 18 21.67 30.05 -3.92
C VAL A 18 21.04 29.41 -5.16
N VAL A 19 21.60 28.34 -5.70
CA VAL A 19 21.00 27.63 -6.86
C VAL A 19 19.69 26.97 -6.48
N GLY A 20 19.57 26.39 -5.28
CA GLY A 20 18.32 25.83 -4.78
C GLY A 20 17.24 26.87 -4.57
N ALA A 21 17.58 28.04 -4.01
CA ALA A 21 16.64 29.15 -3.81
C ALA A 21 16.21 29.80 -5.14
N LEU A 22 17.13 29.98 -6.09
CA LEU A 22 16.84 30.47 -7.44
C LEU A 22 15.99 29.47 -8.24
N GLY A 23 16.26 28.16 -8.13
CA GLY A 23 15.46 27.11 -8.75
C GLY A 23 14.03 27.08 -8.21
N GLY A 24 13.87 27.22 -6.88
CA GLY A 24 12.56 27.33 -6.23
C GLY A 24 11.80 28.61 -6.65
N TYR A 25 12.48 29.76 -6.69
CA TYR A 25 11.87 31.02 -7.09
C TYR A 25 11.45 31.01 -8.57
N LEU A 26 12.27 30.47 -9.47
CA LEU A 26 11.91 30.30 -10.89
C LEU A 26 10.76 29.31 -11.08
N LYS A 27 10.74 28.20 -10.33
CA LYS A 27 9.69 27.18 -10.45
C LYS A 27 8.35 27.61 -9.86
N TYR A 28 8.34 28.38 -8.76
CA TYR A 28 7.12 28.73 -8.04
C TYR A 28 6.72 30.21 -8.12
N GLY A 29 7.64 31.10 -8.42
CA GLY A 29 7.39 32.54 -8.49
C GLY A 29 7.10 33.06 -9.91
N LEU A 30 7.84 32.63 -10.92
CA LEU A 30 7.68 33.12 -12.29
C LEU A 30 6.62 32.33 -13.09
N LEU A 31 6.48 31.01 -12.83
CA LEU A 31 5.50 30.18 -13.54
C LEU A 31 4.06 30.30 -13.00
N GLY A 32 3.88 30.81 -11.78
CA GLY A 32 2.54 31.07 -11.22
C GLY A 32 1.83 32.29 -11.79
N SER A 33 2.50 33.14 -12.56
CA SER A 33 1.94 34.37 -13.15
C SER A 33 1.72 34.31 -14.68
N LEU A 34 2.02 33.18 -15.31
CA LEU A 34 1.79 32.97 -16.74
C LEU A 34 0.67 31.94 -16.91
N ASP A 35 -0.45 32.41 -17.41
CA ASP A 35 -1.61 31.63 -17.83
C ASP A 35 -1.26 30.89 -19.13
N ILE A 36 -0.46 29.82 -19.02
CA ILE A 36 -0.10 28.98 -20.16
C ILE A 36 -1.08 27.81 -20.18
N GLN A 37 -1.90 27.74 -21.20
CA GLN A 37 -2.63 26.52 -21.56
C GLN A 37 -1.65 25.36 -21.63
N ARG A 38 -1.83 24.41 -20.73
CA ARG A 38 -0.95 23.26 -20.55
C ARG A 38 -1.26 22.26 -21.67
N GLU A 39 -0.43 22.26 -22.71
CA GLU A 39 -0.30 21.08 -23.56
C GLU A 39 0.30 19.93 -22.73
N GLU A 40 -0.20 18.72 -22.98
CA GLU A 40 0.11 17.47 -22.31
C GLU A 40 1.62 17.29 -22.06
N SER A 41 2.07 17.58 -20.85
CA SER A 41 3.41 17.20 -20.43
C SER A 41 3.33 15.93 -19.60
N VAL A 42 4.03 14.92 -20.08
CA VAL A 42 4.41 13.69 -19.35
C VAL A 42 4.70 14.04 -17.89
N ILE A 43 3.94 13.49 -16.96
CA ILE A 43 4.20 13.62 -15.53
C ILE A 43 5.48 12.82 -15.28
N GLU A 44 6.62 13.50 -15.26
CA GLU A 44 7.82 12.95 -14.61
C GLU A 44 7.48 12.82 -13.12
N MET A 45 7.30 11.60 -12.67
CA MET A 45 7.19 11.33 -11.22
C MET A 45 8.42 11.92 -10.54
N PRO A 46 8.26 12.65 -9.42
CA PRO A 46 9.41 13.11 -8.67
C PRO A 46 10.20 11.87 -8.22
N PHE A 47 11.43 11.78 -8.66
CA PHE A 47 12.38 10.79 -8.17
C PHE A 47 12.55 11.03 -6.66
N VAL A 48 11.88 10.22 -5.86
CA VAL A 48 12.03 10.25 -4.40
C VAL A 48 13.44 9.73 -4.15
N MET A 49 14.37 10.62 -3.78
CA MET A 49 15.67 10.20 -3.24
C MET A 49 15.36 9.37 -1.99
N LEU A 50 15.54 8.05 -2.09
CA LEU A 50 15.57 7.18 -0.94
C LEU A 50 16.61 7.70 0.04
N SER A 51 16.26 7.78 1.33
CA SER A 51 17.22 8.14 2.36
C SER A 51 18.37 7.11 2.38
N ASP A 52 19.56 7.54 2.81
CA ASP A 52 20.72 6.62 2.95
C ASP A 52 20.38 5.39 3.81
N ASP A 53 19.44 5.49 4.73
CA ASP A 53 18.97 4.40 5.58
C ASP A 53 18.10 3.40 4.83
N ALA A 54 17.26 3.85 3.89
CA ALA A 54 16.50 2.97 3.01
C ALA A 54 17.40 2.20 2.03
N LEU A 55 18.46 2.85 1.54
CA LEU A 55 19.50 2.22 0.71
C LEU A 55 20.32 1.19 1.50
N ARG A 56 20.67 1.48 2.76
CA ARG A 56 21.37 0.55 3.65
C ARG A 56 20.51 -0.67 3.95
N PHE A 57 19.22 -0.47 4.24
CA PHE A 57 18.28 -1.56 4.46
C PHE A 57 18.19 -2.51 3.25
N MET A 58 18.13 -1.97 2.01
CA MET A 58 18.13 -2.79 0.79
C MET A 58 19.44 -3.59 0.62
N VAL A 59 20.59 -3.00 1.01
CA VAL A 59 21.88 -3.67 0.95
C VAL A 59 21.98 -4.78 2.00
N ASP A 60 21.49 -4.54 3.21
CA ASP A 60 21.53 -5.51 4.31
C ASP A 60 20.64 -6.73 4.04
N VAL A 61 19.41 -6.52 3.49
CA VAL A 61 18.50 -7.61 3.08
C VAL A 61 19.16 -8.47 1.98
N LYS A 62 19.80 -7.84 1.01
CA LYS A 62 20.47 -8.57 -0.08
C LYS A 62 21.69 -9.36 0.40
N GLN A 63 22.39 -8.86 1.41
CA GLN A 63 23.56 -9.53 2.00
C GLN A 63 23.14 -10.73 2.85
N GLU A 64 22.00 -10.64 3.53
CA GLU A 64 21.45 -11.72 4.34
C GLU A 64 20.94 -12.89 3.48
N GLN A 65 20.30 -12.59 2.34
CA GLN A 65 19.86 -13.59 1.36
C GLN A 65 21.01 -14.34 0.70
N LEU A 66 22.15 -13.68 0.46
CA LEU A 66 23.36 -14.31 -0.11
C LEU A 66 24.04 -15.27 0.87
N ASN A 67 23.80 -15.12 2.17
CA ASN A 67 24.44 -15.89 3.23
C ASN A 67 23.54 -16.99 3.84
N ALA A 68 22.28 -17.12 3.40
CA ALA A 68 21.36 -18.15 3.90
C ALA A 68 21.79 -19.55 3.44
N PRO A 69 21.85 -20.56 4.33
CA PRO A 69 22.16 -21.93 3.95
C PRO A 69 21.05 -22.49 3.06
N LYS A 70 21.39 -23.00 1.88
CA LYS A 70 20.45 -23.71 1.02
C LYS A 70 19.91 -24.94 1.75
N GLU A 71 18.60 -24.98 1.92
CA GLU A 71 17.88 -26.14 2.43
C GLU A 71 18.01 -27.32 1.44
N PRO A 72 18.27 -28.54 1.90
CA PRO A 72 18.41 -29.72 1.02
C PRO A 72 17.05 -30.12 0.44
N GLU A 73 17.01 -30.38 -0.88
CA GLU A 73 15.83 -30.87 -1.59
C GLU A 73 15.23 -32.12 -0.88
N PRO A 74 13.88 -32.18 -0.74
CA PRO A 74 13.23 -33.34 -0.15
C PRO A 74 13.31 -34.57 -1.08
N THR A 75 13.99 -35.60 -0.65
CA THR A 75 13.96 -36.93 -1.25
C THR A 75 12.61 -37.60 -1.00
N ALA A 76 11.92 -38.00 -2.05
CA ALA A 76 10.66 -38.72 -1.98
C ALA A 76 10.80 -40.07 -1.20
N PRO A 77 9.87 -40.37 -0.27
CA PRO A 77 9.85 -41.67 0.39
C PRO A 77 9.25 -42.77 -0.52
N PRO A 78 9.66 -44.05 -0.35
CA PRO A 78 9.14 -45.15 -1.15
C PRO A 78 7.70 -45.49 -0.76
N SER A 79 6.88 -45.70 -1.79
CA SER A 79 5.50 -46.18 -1.70
C SER A 79 5.41 -47.56 -1.09
N THR A 80 4.74 -47.66 0.06
CA THR A 80 4.18 -48.91 0.59
C THR A 80 2.71 -48.71 0.87
N GLU A 81 1.84 -49.34 0.08
CA GLU A 81 0.41 -49.41 0.35
C GLU A 81 0.14 -50.21 1.64
N PRO A 82 -0.62 -49.66 2.59
CA PRO A 82 -1.23 -50.46 3.64
C PRO A 82 -2.67 -50.87 3.25
N PRO A 83 -3.20 -51.98 3.81
CA PRO A 83 -4.51 -52.53 3.45
C PRO A 83 -5.65 -51.65 3.95
N ALA A 84 -6.73 -51.68 3.17
CA ALA A 84 -7.96 -50.93 3.40
C ALA A 84 -8.54 -51.17 4.80
N THR A 85 -8.53 -50.12 5.63
CA THR A 85 -9.33 -50.06 6.87
C THR A 85 -10.48 -49.10 6.60
N GLU A 86 -11.70 -49.56 6.88
CA GLU A 86 -12.91 -48.73 6.79
C GLU A 86 -12.76 -47.48 7.65
N VAL A 87 -12.76 -46.32 6.98
CA VAL A 87 -12.71 -45.00 7.62
C VAL A 87 -14.13 -44.66 8.06
N PRO A 88 -14.34 -44.32 9.36
CA PRO A 88 -15.62 -43.69 9.76
C PRO A 88 -15.83 -42.41 8.96
N LEU A 89 -17.07 -42.20 8.50
CA LEU A 89 -17.50 -41.01 7.79
C LEU A 89 -17.28 -39.81 8.74
N GLU A 90 -16.13 -39.14 8.63
CA GLU A 90 -15.95 -37.82 9.21
C GLU A 90 -16.93 -36.89 8.50
N THR A 91 -17.93 -36.44 9.25
CA THR A 91 -18.77 -35.31 8.84
C THR A 91 -17.86 -34.12 8.68
N GLU A 92 -17.59 -33.72 7.43
CA GLU A 92 -16.96 -32.45 7.14
C GLU A 92 -17.72 -31.36 7.93
N PRO A 93 -17.01 -30.43 8.61
CA PRO A 93 -17.68 -29.30 9.24
C PRO A 93 -18.44 -28.55 8.15
N LEU A 94 -19.75 -28.35 8.35
CA LEU A 94 -20.55 -27.47 7.51
C LEU A 94 -19.80 -26.13 7.44
N GLN A 95 -19.24 -25.82 6.28
CA GLN A 95 -18.83 -24.46 5.97
C GLN A 95 -20.11 -23.64 5.91
N THR A 96 -20.43 -22.97 7.00
CA THR A 96 -21.50 -21.97 7.00
C THR A 96 -20.99 -20.81 6.13
N GLU A 97 -21.64 -20.61 5.00
CA GLU A 97 -21.46 -19.42 4.17
C GLU A 97 -21.47 -18.17 5.09
N PRO A 98 -20.56 -17.21 4.90
CA PRO A 98 -20.54 -16.00 5.73
C PRO A 98 -21.90 -15.30 5.61
N VAL A 99 -22.51 -15.02 6.75
CA VAL A 99 -23.79 -14.32 6.80
C VAL A 99 -23.50 -12.82 6.73
N TYR A 100 -24.12 -12.13 5.80
CA TYR A 100 -24.03 -10.67 5.70
C TYR A 100 -24.53 -9.99 6.99
N VAL A 101 -23.71 -9.09 7.52
CA VAL A 101 -24.05 -8.21 8.63
C VAL A 101 -24.11 -6.79 8.10
N GLN A 102 -25.24 -6.11 8.26
CA GLN A 102 -25.35 -4.70 7.89
C GLN A 102 -24.56 -3.87 8.90
N LEU A 103 -23.55 -3.17 8.41
CA LEU A 103 -22.70 -2.28 9.18
C LEU A 103 -23.15 -0.83 9.01
N ASP A 104 -22.79 0.00 9.98
CA ASP A 104 -22.85 1.46 9.89
C ASP A 104 -21.44 2.06 10.11
N GLU A 105 -21.32 3.37 10.02
CA GLU A 105 -20.01 4.03 10.13
C GLU A 105 -19.30 3.78 11.46
N SER A 106 -20.03 3.54 12.55
CA SER A 106 -19.44 3.28 13.87
C SER A 106 -18.62 1.99 13.92
N TRP A 107 -18.82 1.09 12.95
CA TRP A 107 -17.96 -0.08 12.76
C TRP A 107 -16.50 0.30 12.57
N PHE A 108 -16.21 1.48 12.03
CA PHE A 108 -14.87 1.94 11.73
C PHE A 108 -14.23 2.79 12.84
N ASP A 109 -14.92 3.02 13.97
CA ASP A 109 -14.41 3.90 15.04
C ASP A 109 -13.10 3.39 15.67
N ASP A 110 -12.86 2.07 15.63
CA ASP A 110 -11.61 1.43 16.06
C ASP A 110 -10.71 0.99 14.88
N ALA A 111 -10.95 1.52 13.68
CA ALA A 111 -10.19 1.15 12.50
C ALA A 111 -9.01 2.08 12.23
N LEU A 112 -7.93 1.52 11.65
CA LEU A 112 -6.83 2.25 11.06
C LEU A 112 -6.78 1.97 9.56
N PHE A 113 -6.74 3.02 8.74
CA PHE A 113 -6.47 2.92 7.31
C PHE A 113 -5.01 3.27 7.02
N ILE A 114 -4.25 2.31 6.51
CA ILE A 114 -2.86 2.49 6.04
C ILE A 114 -2.90 2.52 4.51
N GLY A 115 -2.40 3.61 3.89
CA GLY A 115 -2.46 3.66 2.45
C GLY A 115 -1.77 4.83 1.76
N ASP A 116 -1.78 4.75 0.44
CA ASP A 116 -1.16 5.70 -0.47
C ASP A 116 -2.07 6.90 -0.82
N SER A 117 -1.80 7.55 -1.96
CA SER A 117 -2.55 8.71 -2.42
C SER A 117 -4.05 8.47 -2.61
N ARG A 118 -4.47 7.24 -2.91
CA ARG A 118 -5.90 6.89 -3.02
C ARG A 118 -6.56 6.91 -1.64
N THR A 119 -5.90 6.35 -0.63
CA THR A 119 -6.39 6.41 0.76
C THR A 119 -6.33 7.84 1.32
N VAL A 120 -5.33 8.66 0.92
CA VAL A 120 -5.32 10.12 1.19
C VAL A 120 -6.55 10.78 0.59
N GLY A 121 -6.95 10.40 -0.63
CA GLY A 121 -8.18 10.87 -1.27
C GLY A 121 -9.41 10.52 -0.44
N MET A 122 -9.56 9.27 -0.01
CA MET A 122 -10.66 8.85 0.85
C MET A 122 -10.68 9.64 2.17
N LYS A 123 -9.55 9.73 2.88
CA LYS A 123 -9.40 10.56 4.09
C LYS A 123 -9.91 12.00 3.92
N ASN A 124 -9.67 12.59 2.75
CA ASN A 124 -9.98 14.00 2.47
C ASN A 124 -11.41 14.24 1.99
N TYR A 125 -12.01 13.29 1.27
CA TYR A 125 -13.33 13.45 0.67
C TYR A 125 -14.42 12.75 1.45
N TYR A 126 -14.14 11.59 2.05
CA TYR A 126 -15.10 10.85 2.84
C TYR A 126 -14.40 9.96 3.87
N ARG A 127 -14.47 10.32 5.14
CA ARG A 127 -13.95 9.52 6.25
C ARG A 127 -15.02 8.53 6.71
N LEU A 128 -14.60 7.31 7.00
CA LEU A 128 -15.46 6.28 7.60
C LEU A 128 -15.43 6.40 9.12
N GLY A 129 -16.53 6.81 9.73
CA GLY A 129 -16.66 6.96 11.18
C GLY A 129 -15.53 7.79 11.80
N GLU A 130 -15.06 7.39 12.97
CA GLU A 130 -13.91 8.00 13.66
C GLU A 130 -12.58 7.30 13.32
N ALA A 131 -12.52 6.53 12.22
CA ALA A 131 -11.31 5.81 11.81
C ALA A 131 -10.07 6.70 11.77
N GLU A 132 -8.94 6.14 12.19
CA GLU A 132 -7.63 6.76 12.06
C GLU A 132 -7.01 6.45 10.69
N TYR A 133 -6.10 7.31 10.26
CA TYR A 133 -5.48 7.22 8.94
C TYR A 133 -3.97 7.45 9.02
N PHE A 134 -3.19 6.48 8.62
CA PHE A 134 -1.75 6.60 8.38
C PHE A 134 -1.49 6.57 6.89
N THR A 135 -1.37 7.75 6.25
CA THR A 135 -1.43 7.87 4.81
C THR A 135 -0.45 8.90 4.25
N ASN A 136 0.22 8.56 3.15
CA ASN A 136 1.10 9.48 2.45
C ASN A 136 0.97 9.34 0.94
N ILE A 137 1.06 10.45 0.20
CA ILE A 137 1.13 10.45 -1.26
C ILE A 137 2.42 9.71 -1.69
N GLY A 138 2.27 8.71 -2.56
CA GLY A 138 3.40 7.90 -3.04
C GLY A 138 3.88 6.85 -2.03
N MET A 139 3.15 6.61 -0.93
CA MET A 139 3.46 5.52 0.00
C MET A 139 3.49 4.20 -0.75
N ASN A 140 4.49 3.40 -0.46
CA ASN A 140 4.66 2.05 -0.97
C ASN A 140 5.02 1.11 0.19
N ILE A 141 5.07 -0.19 -0.09
CA ILE A 141 5.27 -1.23 0.93
C ILE A 141 6.61 -1.15 1.67
N TYR A 142 7.59 -0.41 1.17
CA TYR A 142 8.86 -0.14 1.86
C TYR A 142 8.87 1.20 2.57
N SER A 143 8.36 2.23 1.93
CA SER A 143 8.34 3.57 2.50
C SER A 143 7.42 3.68 3.73
N VAL A 144 6.43 2.80 3.87
CA VAL A 144 5.54 2.73 5.04
C VAL A 144 6.29 2.57 6.37
N PHE A 145 7.48 1.95 6.35
CA PHE A 145 8.32 1.78 7.54
C PHE A 145 9.21 2.99 7.86
N ALA A 146 9.38 3.90 6.90
CA ALA A 146 10.33 5.01 6.99
C ALA A 146 9.68 6.39 6.88
N GLN A 147 8.45 6.48 6.41
CA GLN A 147 7.69 7.72 6.34
C GLN A 147 6.93 7.97 7.64
N MET A 148 6.81 9.25 8.00
CA MET A 148 5.95 9.69 9.09
C MET A 148 4.67 10.28 8.51
N ASP A 149 3.53 10.01 9.17
CA ASP A 149 2.30 10.77 8.93
C ASP A 149 2.12 11.83 10.02
N LYS A 150 1.35 12.87 9.72
CA LYS A 150 1.04 13.95 10.66
C LYS A 150 -0.25 13.65 11.39
N HIS A 151 -0.12 13.15 12.63
CA HIS A 151 -1.27 12.91 13.50
C HIS A 151 -1.65 14.16 14.30
N PRO A 152 -2.95 14.45 14.50
CA PRO A 152 -3.42 15.66 15.23
C PRO A 152 -2.91 15.75 16.66
N VAL A 153 -2.77 14.62 17.35
CA VAL A 153 -2.38 14.53 18.77
C VAL A 153 -0.87 14.37 18.92
N TYR A 154 -0.25 13.47 18.13
CA TYR A 154 1.15 13.05 18.29
C TYR A 154 2.14 13.84 17.43
N GLY A 155 1.66 14.67 16.51
CA GLY A 155 2.52 15.32 15.53
C GLY A 155 3.00 14.34 14.47
N TYR A 156 4.28 14.43 14.06
CA TYR A 156 4.84 13.48 13.09
C TYR A 156 5.20 12.17 13.80
N ILE A 157 4.60 11.05 13.37
CA ILE A 157 4.75 9.73 13.99
C ILE A 157 5.04 8.67 12.92
N PHE A 158 5.91 7.70 13.24
CA PHE A 158 6.10 6.50 12.43
C PHE A 158 4.97 5.50 12.67
N LEU A 159 4.70 4.64 11.67
CA LEU A 159 3.65 3.62 11.81
C LEU A 159 3.92 2.69 13.00
N GLU A 160 5.17 2.27 13.19
CA GLU A 160 5.54 1.38 14.30
C GLU A 160 5.23 2.01 15.67
N ASP A 161 5.57 3.29 15.85
CA ASP A 161 5.26 4.01 17.08
C ASP A 161 3.75 4.17 17.26
N PHE A 162 3.02 4.46 16.19
CA PHE A 162 1.57 4.62 16.22
C PHE A 162 0.86 3.32 16.63
N LEU A 163 1.31 2.18 16.10
CA LEU A 163 0.79 0.85 16.47
C LEU A 163 1.13 0.45 17.93
N GLN A 164 2.13 1.07 18.56
CA GLN A 164 2.46 0.84 19.96
C GLN A 164 1.68 1.75 20.91
N MET A 165 1.23 2.92 20.43
CA MET A 165 0.57 3.94 21.25
C MET A 165 -0.95 3.81 21.24
N GLU A 166 -1.53 3.29 20.17
CA GLU A 166 -2.97 3.12 19.99
C GLU A 166 -3.34 1.65 19.80
N THR A 167 -4.61 1.32 20.03
CA THR A 167 -5.14 -0.04 19.84
C THR A 167 -6.25 -0.02 18.81
N PHE A 168 -6.14 -0.89 17.82
CA PHE A 168 -7.08 -1.00 16.70
C PHE A 168 -7.75 -2.37 16.68
N GLY A 169 -9.07 -2.40 16.48
CA GLY A 169 -9.80 -3.64 16.22
C GLY A 169 -9.63 -4.12 14.78
N LYS A 170 -9.43 -3.17 13.85
CA LYS A 170 -9.31 -3.44 12.42
C LYS A 170 -8.25 -2.54 11.78
N ILE A 171 -7.45 -3.11 10.86
CA ILE A 171 -6.46 -2.36 10.08
C ILE A 171 -6.67 -2.67 8.59
N TYR A 172 -7.07 -1.66 7.83
CA TYR A 172 -7.24 -1.71 6.38
C TYR A 172 -5.95 -1.26 5.68
N ILE A 173 -5.45 -2.04 4.73
CA ILE A 173 -4.19 -1.76 4.02
C ILE A 173 -4.48 -1.57 2.53
N GLY A 174 -4.28 -0.35 2.03
CA GLY A 174 -4.45 0.04 0.63
C GLY A 174 -3.12 0.56 0.04
N ILE A 175 -2.12 -0.32 -0.08
CA ILE A 175 -0.80 -0.06 -0.66
C ILE A 175 -0.59 -1.05 -1.81
N GLY A 176 0.25 -0.70 -2.79
CA GLY A 176 0.62 -1.62 -3.88
C GLY A 176 0.80 -0.93 -5.23
N LEU A 177 0.16 0.22 -5.43
CA LEU A 177 0.22 0.94 -6.71
C LEU A 177 1.60 1.54 -6.99
N ASN A 178 2.29 2.03 -5.97
CA ASN A 178 3.56 2.75 -6.13
C ASN A 178 4.78 1.84 -6.24
N GLU A 179 4.62 0.55 -6.04
CA GLU A 179 5.61 -0.51 -6.23
C GLU A 179 5.36 -1.40 -7.45
N CYS A 180 4.40 -1.06 -8.31
CA CYS A 180 4.02 -1.88 -9.47
C CYS A 180 5.14 -2.11 -10.50
N ASN A 181 6.28 -1.44 -10.36
CA ASN A 181 7.51 -1.66 -11.14
C ASN A 181 8.59 -2.44 -10.37
N TYR A 182 8.27 -2.96 -9.18
CA TYR A 182 9.20 -3.77 -8.39
C TYR A 182 9.06 -5.25 -8.73
N GLU A 183 10.11 -6.02 -8.42
CA GLU A 183 10.05 -7.47 -8.52
C GLU A 183 9.01 -8.03 -7.53
N TYR A 184 8.24 -9.04 -7.96
CA TYR A 184 7.13 -9.59 -7.17
C TYR A 184 7.58 -10.17 -5.82
N ASP A 185 8.77 -10.75 -5.72
CA ASP A 185 9.32 -11.26 -4.47
C ASP A 185 9.56 -10.12 -3.46
N PHE A 186 10.01 -8.95 -3.91
CA PHE A 186 10.14 -7.78 -3.05
C PHE A 186 8.79 -7.32 -2.52
N ILE A 187 7.76 -7.28 -3.37
CA ILE A 187 6.41 -6.90 -2.95
C ILE A 187 5.91 -7.88 -1.88
N ARG A 188 6.08 -9.19 -2.11
CA ARG A 188 5.72 -10.24 -1.15
C ARG A 188 6.43 -10.07 0.19
N GLU A 189 7.75 -9.90 0.19
CA GLU A 189 8.54 -9.70 1.40
C GLU A 189 8.11 -8.47 2.18
N GLY A 190 7.80 -7.37 1.48
CA GLY A 190 7.31 -6.15 2.09
C GLY A 190 5.97 -6.32 2.79
N PHE A 191 5.00 -6.99 2.17
CA PHE A 191 3.70 -7.29 2.78
C PHE A 191 3.85 -8.25 3.97
N ASP A 192 4.66 -9.29 3.85
CA ASP A 192 4.95 -10.22 4.95
C ASP A 192 5.51 -9.47 6.17
N LYS A 193 6.46 -8.58 5.95
CA LYS A 193 7.04 -7.74 7.01
C LYS A 193 6.00 -6.83 7.65
N LEU A 194 5.16 -6.17 6.85
CA LEU A 194 4.12 -5.26 7.37
C LEU A 194 3.09 -6.02 8.21
N ILE A 195 2.59 -7.14 7.71
CA ILE A 195 1.62 -7.98 8.41
C ILE A 195 2.21 -8.51 9.73
N LYS A 196 3.47 -8.96 9.72
CA LYS A 196 4.17 -9.41 10.94
C LYS A 196 4.33 -8.30 11.96
N MET A 197 4.69 -7.09 11.54
CA MET A 197 4.79 -5.95 12.42
C MET A 197 3.42 -5.60 13.04
N ILE A 198 2.36 -5.59 12.25
CA ILE A 198 1.00 -5.33 12.75
C ILE A 198 0.61 -6.42 13.77
N LYS A 199 0.75 -7.70 13.44
CA LYS A 199 0.44 -8.81 14.36
C LYS A 199 1.27 -8.77 15.65
N GLN A 200 2.49 -8.23 15.61
CA GLN A 200 3.34 -8.06 16.79
C GLN A 200 2.79 -7.03 17.77
N TYR A 201 2.32 -5.88 17.27
CA TYR A 201 1.87 -4.77 18.12
C TYR A 201 0.34 -4.76 18.33
N GLN A 202 -0.40 -5.41 17.45
CA GLN A 202 -1.86 -5.47 17.43
C GLN A 202 -2.32 -6.94 17.24
N PRO A 203 -2.04 -7.85 18.21
CA PRO A 203 -2.24 -9.28 18.05
C PRO A 203 -3.69 -9.70 17.85
N ASP A 204 -4.64 -8.91 18.37
CA ASP A 204 -6.08 -9.21 18.32
C ASP A 204 -6.80 -8.51 17.16
N CYS A 205 -6.11 -7.63 16.41
CA CYS A 205 -6.74 -6.90 15.31
C CYS A 205 -7.01 -7.79 14.09
N LYS A 206 -8.03 -7.43 13.33
CA LYS A 206 -8.28 -7.99 11.99
C LYS A 206 -7.59 -7.13 10.94
N ILE A 207 -6.83 -7.75 10.06
CA ILE A 207 -6.13 -7.08 8.97
C ILE A 207 -6.94 -7.29 7.70
N ILE A 208 -7.33 -6.21 7.03
CA ILE A 208 -8.08 -6.23 5.78
C ILE A 208 -7.21 -5.68 4.67
N LEU A 209 -6.70 -6.55 3.82
CA LEU A 209 -5.92 -6.19 2.65
C LEU A 209 -6.88 -5.77 1.54
N GLN A 210 -6.58 -4.66 0.89
CA GLN A 210 -7.36 -4.16 -0.24
C GLN A 210 -6.58 -4.38 -1.53
N SER A 211 -7.29 -4.77 -2.59
CA SER A 211 -6.69 -4.81 -3.93
C SER A 211 -6.21 -3.43 -4.37
N ILE A 212 -5.21 -3.41 -5.22
CA ILE A 212 -4.92 -2.25 -6.05
C ILE A 212 -6.06 -2.12 -7.07
N MET A 213 -6.77 -1.00 -7.05
CA MET A 213 -7.74 -0.69 -8.10
C MET A 213 -7.03 -0.56 -9.45
N MET A 214 -7.61 -1.13 -10.49
CA MET A 214 -7.13 -0.98 -11.86
C MET A 214 -7.03 0.50 -12.25
N CYS A 215 -6.15 0.80 -13.19
CA CYS A 215 -6.03 2.12 -13.80
C CYS A 215 -6.94 2.22 -15.03
N SER A 216 -7.10 3.44 -15.57
CA SER A 216 -7.83 3.60 -16.83
C SER A 216 -7.10 2.92 -17.99
N GLU A 217 -7.85 2.51 -19.02
CA GLU A 217 -7.28 1.89 -20.21
C GLU A 217 -6.18 2.76 -20.85
N LYS A 218 -6.38 4.07 -20.88
CA LYS A 218 -5.38 5.03 -21.40
C LYS A 218 -4.09 4.95 -20.60
N THR A 219 -4.15 4.92 -19.29
CA THR A 219 -2.97 4.85 -18.40
C THR A 219 -2.25 3.52 -18.56
N ALA A 220 -2.98 2.41 -18.56
CA ALA A 220 -2.43 1.07 -18.73
C ALA A 220 -1.71 0.91 -20.08
N LYS A 221 -2.28 1.43 -21.17
CA LYS A 221 -1.65 1.40 -22.52
C LYS A 221 -0.39 2.26 -22.64
N HIS A 222 -0.24 3.30 -21.82
CA HIS A 222 0.94 4.17 -21.84
C HIS A 222 2.07 3.66 -20.96
N ASN A 223 1.75 2.86 -19.95
CA ASN A 223 2.73 2.37 -19.00
C ASN A 223 2.37 0.96 -18.55
N TRP A 224 3.17 -0.02 -18.98
CA TRP A 224 2.95 -1.44 -18.69
C TRP A 224 2.89 -1.77 -17.18
N TYR A 225 3.49 -0.96 -16.31
CA TYR A 225 3.39 -1.15 -14.86
C TYR A 225 1.93 -1.12 -14.38
N PHE A 226 1.07 -0.38 -15.09
CA PHE A 226 -0.33 -0.21 -14.74
C PHE A 226 -1.28 -1.06 -15.60
N ASP A 227 -0.76 -2.02 -16.35
CA ASP A 227 -1.61 -2.92 -17.11
C ASP A 227 -2.33 -3.93 -16.20
N GLN A 228 -3.37 -4.54 -16.72
CA GLN A 228 -4.21 -5.46 -15.97
C GLN A 228 -3.46 -6.71 -15.53
N GLU A 229 -2.52 -7.21 -16.32
CA GLU A 229 -1.75 -8.40 -16.00
C GLU A 229 -0.82 -8.14 -14.82
N ASN A 230 -0.07 -7.03 -14.87
CA ASN A 230 0.86 -6.68 -13.79
C ASN A 230 0.13 -6.37 -12.48
N LEU A 231 -0.90 -5.50 -12.52
CA LEU A 231 -1.68 -5.17 -11.32
C LEU A 231 -2.43 -6.41 -10.80
N GLY A 232 -2.94 -7.26 -11.67
CA GLY A 232 -3.57 -8.54 -11.31
C GLY A 232 -2.60 -9.48 -10.59
N ASN A 233 -1.35 -9.60 -11.07
CA ASN A 233 -0.33 -10.41 -10.42
C ASN A 233 0.03 -9.87 -9.02
N ILE A 234 0.12 -8.55 -8.85
CA ILE A 234 0.36 -7.95 -7.54
C ILE A 234 -0.86 -8.17 -6.62
N ASN A 235 -2.07 -8.01 -7.11
CA ASN A 235 -3.29 -8.30 -6.34
C ASN A 235 -3.34 -9.77 -5.88
N ALA A 236 -2.95 -10.70 -6.73
CA ALA A 236 -2.84 -12.12 -6.35
C ALA A 236 -1.79 -12.36 -5.26
N ILE A 237 -0.68 -11.60 -5.25
CA ILE A 237 0.30 -11.65 -4.15
C ILE A 237 -0.34 -11.12 -2.86
N ILE A 238 -1.04 -9.99 -2.90
CA ILE A 238 -1.70 -9.40 -1.73
C ILE A 238 -2.76 -10.36 -1.19
N GLU A 239 -3.61 -10.91 -2.04
CA GLU A 239 -4.64 -11.89 -1.69
C GLU A 239 -4.07 -13.15 -1.03
N SER A 240 -2.87 -13.59 -1.47
CA SER A 240 -2.24 -14.81 -0.94
C SER A 240 -1.89 -14.75 0.55
N PHE A 241 -1.95 -13.59 1.18
CA PHE A 241 -1.77 -13.42 2.63
C PHE A 241 -3.07 -13.59 3.43
N ALA A 242 -4.23 -13.61 2.77
CA ALA A 242 -5.51 -13.81 3.45
C ALA A 242 -5.62 -15.25 3.98
N ASP A 243 -5.92 -15.36 5.27
CA ASP A 243 -6.13 -16.64 5.95
C ASP A 243 -7.62 -16.90 6.32
N GLY A 244 -8.48 -15.87 6.14
CA GLY A 244 -9.90 -15.92 6.46
C GLY A 244 -10.21 -15.89 7.96
N GLU A 245 -9.20 -15.77 8.82
CA GLU A 245 -9.35 -15.76 10.28
C GLU A 245 -8.86 -14.44 10.90
N THR A 246 -7.63 -14.05 10.57
CA THR A 246 -6.97 -12.83 11.07
C THR A 246 -6.64 -11.85 9.96
N VAL A 247 -6.39 -12.35 8.75
CA VAL A 247 -6.11 -11.56 7.56
C VAL A 247 -7.18 -11.85 6.51
N PHE A 248 -7.83 -10.81 6.05
CA PHE A 248 -8.89 -10.84 5.05
C PHE A 248 -8.46 -10.09 3.81
N TYR A 249 -9.10 -10.34 2.68
CA TYR A 249 -8.88 -9.62 1.44
C TYR A 249 -10.21 -9.13 0.88
N ILE A 250 -10.22 -7.89 0.35
CA ILE A 250 -11.33 -7.34 -0.39
C ILE A 250 -10.85 -6.81 -1.74
N ASP A 251 -11.54 -7.15 -2.82
CA ASP A 251 -11.17 -6.73 -4.17
C ASP A 251 -12.03 -5.55 -4.63
N SER A 252 -11.50 -4.34 -4.52
CA SER A 252 -12.17 -3.12 -4.98
C SER A 252 -12.49 -3.14 -6.48
N ASN A 253 -11.85 -4.01 -7.26
CA ASN A 253 -12.12 -4.13 -8.69
C ASN A 253 -13.46 -4.81 -8.99
N GLU A 254 -14.07 -5.51 -8.03
CA GLU A 254 -15.44 -5.99 -8.17
C GLU A 254 -16.46 -4.86 -8.34
N TRP A 255 -16.13 -3.67 -7.88
CA TRP A 255 -17.00 -2.50 -7.94
C TRP A 255 -16.56 -1.47 -8.97
N ILE A 256 -15.23 -1.20 -9.06
CA ILE A 256 -14.75 0.02 -9.72
C ILE A 256 -14.52 -0.13 -11.23
N VAL A 257 -14.30 -1.35 -11.73
CA VAL A 257 -13.96 -1.55 -13.15
C VAL A 257 -15.20 -1.64 -14.04
N ASP A 258 -15.07 -1.19 -15.29
CA ASP A 258 -16.07 -1.39 -16.32
C ASP A 258 -16.02 -2.81 -16.93
N GLU A 259 -16.85 -3.08 -17.93
CA GLU A 259 -16.92 -4.37 -18.63
C GLU A 259 -15.60 -4.78 -19.28
N THR A 260 -14.68 -3.85 -19.49
CA THR A 260 -13.34 -4.09 -20.05
C THR A 260 -12.29 -4.36 -18.98
N GLY A 261 -12.66 -4.23 -17.68
CA GLY A 261 -11.80 -4.44 -16.53
C GLY A 261 -10.88 -3.26 -16.20
N TYR A 262 -11.17 -2.07 -16.71
CA TYR A 262 -10.42 -0.84 -16.42
C TYR A 262 -11.24 0.13 -15.56
N LEU A 263 -10.53 1.03 -14.88
CA LEU A 263 -11.15 2.19 -14.23
C LEU A 263 -11.86 3.06 -15.30
N PRO A 264 -13.19 3.29 -15.18
CA PRO A 264 -13.93 4.12 -16.12
C PRO A 264 -13.35 5.54 -16.24
N ALA A 265 -13.27 6.05 -17.47
CA ALA A 265 -12.65 7.35 -17.73
C ALA A 265 -13.43 8.54 -17.12
N ASP A 266 -14.71 8.38 -16.83
CA ASP A 266 -15.56 9.36 -16.17
C ASP A 266 -15.45 9.36 -14.64
N MET A 267 -14.80 8.36 -14.05
CA MET A 267 -14.50 8.29 -12.61
C MET A 267 -13.14 8.89 -12.22
N THR A 268 -12.33 9.30 -13.19
CA THR A 268 -10.96 9.76 -12.98
C THR A 268 -10.57 10.88 -13.95
N HIS A 269 -9.65 11.76 -13.53
CA HIS A 269 -9.08 12.77 -14.45
C HIS A 269 -7.67 12.40 -14.94
N ASP A 270 -6.92 11.61 -14.19
CA ASP A 270 -5.54 11.21 -14.49
C ASP A 270 -5.39 9.71 -14.80
N GLY A 271 -6.48 8.96 -14.70
CA GLY A 271 -6.51 7.52 -14.94
C GLY A 271 -6.08 6.68 -13.74
N ILE A 272 -5.84 7.29 -12.58
CA ILE A 272 -5.35 6.64 -11.35
C ILE A 272 -6.22 7.02 -10.15
N HIS A 273 -6.46 8.32 -9.92
CA HIS A 273 -7.18 8.84 -8.76
C HIS A 273 -8.65 9.07 -9.08
N LEU A 274 -9.51 8.77 -8.13
CA LEU A 274 -10.96 9.00 -8.27
C LEU A 274 -11.28 10.48 -8.16
N TYR A 275 -12.42 10.90 -8.73
CA TYR A 275 -13.06 12.15 -8.36
C TYR A 275 -13.59 12.07 -6.92
N GLY A 276 -13.88 13.22 -6.30
CA GLY A 276 -14.31 13.28 -4.90
C GLY A 276 -15.52 12.40 -4.57
N THR A 277 -16.52 12.33 -5.46
CA THR A 277 -17.69 11.44 -5.31
C THR A 277 -17.35 9.97 -5.38
N GLY A 278 -16.34 9.58 -6.17
CA GLY A 278 -15.88 8.19 -6.24
C GLY A 278 -15.24 7.70 -4.94
N TYR A 279 -14.66 8.61 -4.14
CA TYR A 279 -14.15 8.22 -2.81
C TYR A 279 -15.25 7.94 -1.81
N GLU A 280 -16.37 8.66 -1.86
CA GLU A 280 -17.56 8.35 -1.07
C GLU A 280 -18.14 6.98 -1.45
N GLU A 281 -18.32 6.73 -2.75
CA GLU A 281 -18.80 5.44 -3.25
C GLU A 281 -17.87 4.30 -2.85
N TRP A 282 -16.54 4.51 -2.92
CA TRP A 282 -15.55 3.52 -2.47
C TRP A 282 -15.66 3.23 -0.96
N ALA A 283 -15.81 4.25 -0.15
CA ALA A 283 -15.99 4.08 1.29
C ALA A 283 -17.25 3.29 1.62
N MET A 284 -18.39 3.58 0.95
CA MET A 284 -19.63 2.85 1.10
C MET A 284 -19.50 1.39 0.65
N TRP A 285 -18.77 1.14 -0.44
CA TRP A 285 -18.47 -0.22 -0.90
C TRP A 285 -17.58 -0.99 0.11
N ILE A 286 -16.57 -0.35 0.70
CA ILE A 286 -15.75 -0.97 1.77
C ILE A 286 -16.63 -1.37 2.95
N MET A 287 -17.57 -0.51 3.37
CA MET A 287 -18.49 -0.80 4.47
C MET A 287 -19.38 -2.01 4.14
N GLU A 288 -19.95 -2.07 2.94
CA GLU A 288 -20.76 -3.21 2.49
C GLU A 288 -19.92 -4.50 2.48
N LYS A 289 -18.72 -4.48 1.89
CA LYS A 289 -17.84 -5.66 1.82
C LYS A 289 -17.37 -6.12 3.19
N SER A 290 -17.09 -5.21 4.10
CA SER A 290 -16.74 -5.55 5.48
C SER A 290 -17.85 -6.33 6.18
N GLY A 291 -19.12 -6.09 5.86
CA GLY A 291 -20.26 -6.85 6.36
C GLY A 291 -20.29 -8.32 5.93
N TRP A 292 -19.58 -8.69 4.90
CA TRP A 292 -19.45 -10.06 4.41
C TRP A 292 -18.25 -10.83 4.99
N LEU A 293 -17.34 -10.16 5.70
CA LEU A 293 -16.10 -10.79 6.20
C LEU A 293 -16.32 -11.72 7.40
N GLY A 294 -17.52 -11.71 8.01
CA GLY A 294 -17.80 -12.52 9.21
C GLY A 294 -16.96 -12.11 10.42
N ILE A 295 -16.43 -10.88 10.44
CA ILE A 295 -15.70 -10.30 11.56
C ILE A 295 -16.74 -9.91 12.63
N PRO A 296 -16.61 -10.39 13.90
CA PRO A 296 -17.57 -10.12 14.95
C PRO A 296 -17.59 -8.66 15.42
#